data_34c2a151f8335c98477eb1be2522b30f
#
_entry.id   34c2a151f8335c98477eb1be2522b30f
#
_cell.length_a   1.000
_cell.length_b   1.000
_cell.length_c   1.000
_cell.angle_alpha   90.00
_cell.angle_beta   90.00
_cell.angle_gamma   90.00
#
_symmetry.space_group_name_H-M   'P 1'
#
loop_
_entity.id
_entity.type
_entity.pdbx_description
1 polymer ?
#
loop_
_entity_poly.entity_id
_entity_poly.type
_entity_poly.pdbx_seq_one_letter_code
_entity_poly.pdbx_strand_id
1 'polypeptide(L)'
;MKDISIKELKNTATQMRMKVIDMIYKAQSGHPGGSLSAADFVTACYFKYMNIDPKDPRWPDRDRMVLSKGHVCPIQYACLASVGFFPESELDTLRKEGSMLQGHPSMNRCPGIDISTGSLGQGLACAVGMAMAGKMAHKDYKVFCVVGDGEAQEGEIWEAANTAHKYGLDNLIVFVDYNNLQLDGTCDEIMPNGDLGEKFKAFGWETLEFDGHSMEEIVACIDKCYASKNGKPKCLYAHTVKGKGVSFMENQCGWHGVAPNDEQYAQAVAELKAQLID
;
A
#
# COMPACT_ATOMS: atom_id res chain seq x y z
N MET A 1 -5.74 5.43 17.44
CA MET A 1 -6.58 5.64 16.21
C MET A 1 -7.03 7.10 16.21
N LYS A 2 -6.94 7.77 15.05
CA LYS A 2 -7.39 9.14 14.89
C LYS A 2 -8.91 9.16 14.67
N ASP A 3 -9.59 10.23 15.13
CA ASP A 3 -11.03 10.41 14.89
C ASP A 3 -11.22 11.04 13.50
N ILE A 4 -11.52 10.21 12.52
CA ILE A 4 -11.81 10.58 11.14
C ILE A 4 -12.96 9.70 10.64
N SER A 5 -13.97 10.34 10.05
CA SER A 5 -15.15 9.66 9.51
C SER A 5 -14.85 8.87 8.23
N ILE A 6 -15.71 7.92 7.89
CA ILE A 6 -15.62 7.18 6.62
C ILE A 6 -15.70 8.12 5.41
N LYS A 7 -16.59 9.12 5.45
CA LYS A 7 -16.71 10.13 4.38
C LYS A 7 -15.40 10.91 4.19
N GLU A 8 -14.79 11.38 5.26
CA GLU A 8 -13.51 12.08 5.20
C GLU A 8 -12.40 11.17 4.67
N LEU A 9 -12.36 9.89 5.08
CA LEU A 9 -11.39 8.93 4.55
C LEU A 9 -11.57 8.71 3.04
N LYS A 10 -12.80 8.57 2.55
CA LYS A 10 -13.09 8.44 1.11
C LYS A 10 -12.59 9.66 0.34
N ASN A 11 -12.92 10.86 0.82
CA ASN A 11 -12.44 12.09 0.20
C ASN A 11 -10.92 12.20 0.24
N THR A 12 -10.30 11.84 1.36
CA THR A 12 -8.84 11.84 1.48
C THR A 12 -8.20 10.84 0.50
N ALA A 13 -8.75 9.63 0.36
CA ALA A 13 -8.24 8.65 -0.60
C ALA A 13 -8.33 9.17 -2.04
N THR A 14 -9.43 9.84 -2.39
CA THR A 14 -9.60 10.51 -3.70
C THR A 14 -8.56 11.62 -3.90
N GLN A 15 -8.30 12.44 -2.87
CA GLN A 15 -7.25 13.47 -2.91
C GLN A 15 -5.85 12.86 -3.07
N MET A 16 -5.58 11.74 -2.39
CA MET A 16 -4.29 11.04 -2.56
C MET A 16 -4.14 10.51 -3.99
N ARG A 17 -5.21 9.98 -4.60
CA ARG A 17 -5.19 9.59 -6.03
C ARG A 17 -4.88 10.76 -6.94
N MET A 18 -5.47 11.94 -6.70
CA MET A 18 -5.15 13.14 -7.50
C MET A 18 -3.68 13.52 -7.37
N LYS A 19 -3.08 13.47 -6.17
CA LYS A 19 -1.65 13.71 -5.95
C LYS A 19 -0.78 12.67 -6.66
N VAL A 20 -1.18 11.40 -6.68
CA VAL A 20 -0.49 10.33 -7.42
C VAL A 20 -0.46 10.64 -8.91
N ILE A 21 -1.61 10.98 -9.49
CA ILE A 21 -1.71 11.32 -10.92
C ILE A 21 -0.88 12.57 -11.25
N ASP A 22 -0.96 13.62 -10.42
CA ASP A 22 -0.21 14.87 -10.60
C ASP A 22 1.31 14.65 -10.59
N MET A 23 1.83 13.95 -9.56
CA MET A 23 3.27 13.72 -9.48
C MET A 23 3.80 12.82 -10.60
N ILE A 24 3.04 11.80 -11.04
CA ILE A 24 3.43 10.91 -12.14
C ILE A 24 3.40 11.67 -13.48
N TYR A 25 2.36 12.50 -13.70
CA TYR A 25 2.28 13.38 -14.87
C TYR A 25 3.46 14.34 -14.96
N LYS A 26 3.79 15.06 -13.87
CA LYS A 26 4.93 15.99 -13.82
C LYS A 26 6.29 15.30 -14.01
N ALA A 27 6.41 14.08 -13.54
CA ALA A 27 7.60 13.26 -13.70
C ALA A 27 7.73 12.63 -15.09
N GLN A 28 6.62 12.50 -15.84
CA GLN A 28 6.50 11.72 -17.09
C GLN A 28 7.02 10.29 -16.93
N SER A 29 6.94 9.76 -15.70
CA SER A 29 7.42 8.43 -15.33
C SER A 29 6.82 8.01 -13.99
N GLY A 30 6.38 6.76 -13.89
CA GLY A 30 5.85 6.21 -12.63
C GLY A 30 4.84 5.09 -12.86
N HIS A 31 4.28 4.60 -11.76
CA HIS A 31 3.37 3.45 -11.78
C HIS A 31 1.98 3.87 -11.25
N PRO A 32 1.10 4.41 -12.11
CA PRO A 32 -0.21 4.86 -11.66
C PRO A 32 -1.13 3.70 -11.25
N GLY A 33 -1.22 2.63 -12.06
CA GLY A 33 -2.21 1.58 -11.88
C GLY A 33 -2.23 0.97 -10.48
N GLY A 34 -1.09 0.47 -10.02
CA GLY A 34 -0.96 -0.13 -8.68
C GLY A 34 -1.02 0.90 -7.54
N SER A 35 -0.59 2.14 -7.78
CA SER A 35 -0.71 3.22 -6.79
C SER A 35 -2.16 3.60 -6.54
N LEU A 36 -3.00 3.58 -7.58
CA LEU A 36 -4.42 3.88 -7.49
C LEU A 36 -5.20 2.73 -6.85
N SER A 37 -4.83 1.45 -7.10
CA SER A 37 -5.50 0.29 -6.48
C SER A 37 -5.29 0.23 -4.97
N ALA A 38 -4.08 0.52 -4.49
CA ALA A 38 -3.74 0.47 -3.07
C ALA A 38 -4.16 1.73 -2.28
N ALA A 39 -4.70 2.77 -2.95
CA ALA A 39 -4.87 4.10 -2.35
C ALA A 39 -5.79 4.11 -1.12
N ASP A 40 -6.90 3.38 -1.15
CA ASP A 40 -7.87 3.37 -0.05
C ASP A 40 -7.25 2.80 1.24
N PHE A 41 -6.59 1.65 1.13
CA PHE A 41 -5.95 1.01 2.28
C PHE A 41 -4.80 1.83 2.84
N VAL A 42 -3.89 2.30 1.98
CA VAL A 42 -2.72 3.09 2.42
C VAL A 42 -3.19 4.38 3.08
N THR A 43 -4.21 5.04 2.52
CA THR A 43 -4.83 6.23 3.13
C THR A 43 -5.43 5.90 4.50
N ALA A 44 -6.23 4.84 4.62
CA ALA A 44 -6.80 4.44 5.91
C ALA A 44 -5.72 4.20 6.96
N CYS A 45 -4.61 3.55 6.59
CA CYS A 45 -3.49 3.34 7.50
C CYS A 45 -2.90 4.67 8.01
N TYR A 46 -2.49 5.56 7.13
CA TYR A 46 -1.82 6.82 7.53
C TYR A 46 -2.75 7.80 8.26
N PHE A 47 -4.01 7.89 7.85
CA PHE A 47 -4.92 8.91 8.35
C PHE A 47 -5.76 8.46 9.55
N LYS A 48 -5.95 7.15 9.76
CA LYS A 48 -6.75 6.63 10.88
C LYS A 48 -5.96 5.78 11.87
N TYR A 49 -5.15 4.85 11.40
CA TYR A 49 -4.64 3.76 12.24
C TYR A 49 -3.21 3.95 12.74
N MET A 50 -2.30 4.34 11.87
CA MET A 50 -0.88 4.36 12.21
C MET A 50 -0.54 5.39 13.28
N ASN A 51 0.19 4.93 14.30
CA ASN A 51 0.81 5.76 15.32
C ASN A 51 2.19 6.19 14.80
N ILE A 52 2.26 7.40 14.27
CA ILE A 52 3.45 8.00 13.64
C ILE A 52 3.62 9.43 14.11
N ASP A 53 4.87 9.90 14.17
CA ASP A 53 5.20 11.31 14.42
C ASP A 53 6.02 11.87 13.26
N PRO A 54 5.46 12.78 12.44
CA PRO A 54 6.19 13.42 11.36
C PRO A 54 7.41 14.23 11.81
N LYS A 55 7.45 14.67 13.07
CA LYS A 55 8.58 15.42 13.65
C LYS A 55 9.71 14.51 14.08
N ASP A 56 9.42 13.24 14.36
CA ASP A 56 10.41 12.19 14.63
C ASP A 56 10.21 10.98 13.69
N PRO A 57 10.63 11.06 12.43
CA PRO A 57 10.45 9.98 11.46
C PRO A 57 11.14 8.66 11.84
N ARG A 58 12.02 8.69 12.82
CA ARG A 58 12.76 7.52 13.31
C ARG A 58 12.31 7.08 14.70
N TRP A 59 11.22 7.64 15.21
CA TRP A 59 10.68 7.25 16.51
C TRP A 59 10.58 5.71 16.64
N PRO A 60 11.23 5.11 17.63
CA PRO A 60 11.37 3.65 17.68
C PRO A 60 10.06 2.91 17.95
N ASP A 61 9.06 3.56 18.55
CA ASP A 61 7.77 2.94 18.88
C ASP A 61 6.67 3.26 17.86
N ARG A 62 7.00 3.93 16.74
CA ARG A 62 6.04 4.18 15.66
C ARG A 62 5.59 2.89 15.01
N ASP A 63 4.41 2.90 14.40
CA ASP A 63 4.01 1.87 13.43
C ASP A 63 4.85 1.95 12.14
N ARG A 64 4.93 0.86 11.39
CA ARG A 64 5.70 0.77 10.14
C ARG A 64 4.77 0.49 8.96
N MET A 65 5.11 1.09 7.81
CA MET A 65 4.47 0.79 6.52
C MET A 65 5.53 0.29 5.53
N VAL A 66 5.34 -0.92 5.04
CA VAL A 66 6.18 -1.53 4.02
C VAL A 66 5.37 -1.70 2.74
N LEU A 67 5.73 -0.97 1.69
CA LEU A 67 5.22 -1.29 0.35
C LEU A 67 6.13 -2.36 -0.25
N SER A 68 5.76 -3.64 -0.14
CA SER A 68 6.55 -4.75 -0.70
C SER A 68 6.65 -4.59 -2.22
N LYS A 69 5.53 -4.32 -2.90
CA LYS A 69 5.51 -3.85 -4.28
C LYS A 69 5.93 -2.38 -4.37
N GLY A 70 7.23 -2.12 -4.22
CA GLY A 70 7.79 -0.79 -4.04
C GLY A 70 7.50 0.19 -5.17
N HIS A 71 7.16 -0.28 -6.37
CA HIS A 71 6.80 0.57 -7.50
C HIS A 71 5.54 1.42 -7.25
N VAL A 72 4.69 1.08 -6.27
CA VAL A 72 3.52 1.89 -5.90
C VAL A 72 3.83 2.98 -4.88
N CYS A 73 5.10 3.33 -4.68
CA CYS A 73 5.53 4.39 -3.77
C CYS A 73 4.86 5.77 -3.98
N PRO A 74 4.33 6.15 -5.16
CA PRO A 74 3.61 7.42 -5.29
C PRO A 74 2.47 7.59 -4.29
N ILE A 75 1.70 6.54 -4.00
CA ILE A 75 0.64 6.66 -2.97
C ILE A 75 1.21 6.85 -1.57
N GLN A 76 2.33 6.21 -1.24
CA GLN A 76 2.97 6.40 0.07
C GLN A 76 3.54 7.81 0.19
N TYR A 77 4.17 8.34 -0.85
CA TYR A 77 4.69 9.70 -0.87
C TYR A 77 3.58 10.75 -0.71
N ALA A 78 2.45 10.56 -1.40
CA ALA A 78 1.28 11.42 -1.25
C ALA A 78 0.79 11.44 0.21
N CYS A 79 0.68 10.26 0.85
CA CYS A 79 0.27 10.16 2.25
C CYS A 79 1.31 10.80 3.20
N LEU A 80 2.60 10.50 3.04
CA LEU A 80 3.67 11.04 3.89
C LEU A 80 3.74 12.57 3.84
N ALA A 81 3.66 13.18 2.64
CA ALA A 81 3.60 14.62 2.49
C ALA A 81 2.37 15.19 3.20
N SER A 82 1.19 14.59 2.98
CA SER A 82 -0.08 15.09 3.52
C SER A 82 -0.19 14.94 5.04
N VAL A 83 0.49 13.97 5.66
CA VAL A 83 0.57 13.88 7.13
C VAL A 83 1.74 14.68 7.71
N GLY A 84 2.59 15.32 6.88
CA GLY A 84 3.56 16.33 7.29
C GLY A 84 5.00 15.83 7.47
N PHE A 85 5.41 14.67 6.92
CA PHE A 85 6.81 14.23 6.96
C PHE A 85 7.74 15.12 6.14
N PHE A 86 7.22 15.74 5.09
CA PHE A 86 7.94 16.70 4.23
C PHE A 86 6.92 17.60 3.51
N PRO A 87 7.35 18.76 2.97
CA PRO A 87 6.46 19.67 2.25
C PRO A 87 5.84 19.01 1.00
N GLU A 88 4.57 19.31 0.74
CA GLU A 88 3.87 18.78 -0.45
C GLU A 88 4.53 19.19 -1.78
N SER A 89 5.25 20.32 -1.82
CA SER A 89 6.02 20.75 -2.99
C SER A 89 7.08 19.75 -3.43
N GLU A 90 7.55 18.88 -2.53
CA GLU A 90 8.49 17.81 -2.89
C GLU A 90 7.87 16.77 -3.83
N LEU A 91 6.54 16.61 -3.83
CA LEU A 91 5.86 15.69 -4.75
C LEU A 91 6.16 16.01 -6.22
N ASP A 92 6.41 17.29 -6.54
CA ASP A 92 6.77 17.73 -7.88
C ASP A 92 8.17 17.28 -8.33
N THR A 93 8.94 16.70 -7.42
CA THR A 93 10.32 16.24 -7.69
C THR A 93 10.41 14.73 -7.92
N LEU A 94 9.28 14.01 -7.96
CA LEU A 94 9.27 12.55 -8.16
C LEU A 94 10.22 12.15 -9.31
N ARG A 95 11.13 11.19 -9.04
CA ARG A 95 12.10 10.62 -10.00
C ARG A 95 13.08 11.62 -10.64
N LYS A 96 13.09 12.88 -10.20
CA LYS A 96 14.11 13.84 -10.66
C LYS A 96 15.47 13.56 -10.01
N GLU A 97 16.54 13.90 -10.69
CA GLU A 97 17.89 13.78 -10.13
C GLU A 97 18.01 14.57 -8.82
N GLY A 98 18.62 13.97 -7.81
CA GLY A 98 18.77 14.58 -6.47
C GLY A 98 17.54 14.53 -5.58
N SER A 99 16.34 14.23 -6.10
CA SER A 99 15.12 14.13 -5.31
C SER A 99 15.21 13.03 -4.26
N MET A 100 14.58 13.26 -3.11
CA MET A 100 14.36 12.19 -2.12
C MET A 100 13.27 11.21 -2.55
N LEU A 101 12.38 11.59 -3.48
CA LEU A 101 11.27 10.78 -3.99
C LEU A 101 11.71 9.95 -5.19
N GLN A 102 12.35 8.83 -4.90
CA GLN A 102 12.86 7.89 -5.90
C GLN A 102 11.73 7.09 -6.54
N GLY A 103 11.99 6.43 -7.67
CA GLY A 103 11.01 5.56 -8.35
C GLY A 103 10.57 4.32 -7.57
N HIS A 104 11.32 3.98 -6.52
CA HIS A 104 11.00 3.00 -5.47
C HIS A 104 11.37 3.61 -4.11
N PRO A 105 10.74 3.20 -2.99
CA PRO A 105 11.01 3.81 -1.69
C PRO A 105 12.47 3.66 -1.29
N SER A 106 13.06 4.73 -0.75
CA SER A 106 14.42 4.70 -0.20
C SER A 106 14.42 5.20 1.23
N MET A 107 14.70 4.29 2.18
CA MET A 107 14.73 4.60 3.61
C MET A 107 15.84 5.58 4.00
N ASN A 108 16.88 5.67 3.17
CA ASN A 108 18.02 6.55 3.42
C ASN A 108 17.80 7.99 2.90
N ARG A 109 16.79 8.20 2.04
CA ARG A 109 16.53 9.50 1.40
C ARG A 109 15.23 10.14 1.86
N CYS A 110 14.16 9.36 1.99
CA CYS A 110 12.83 9.90 2.25
C CYS A 110 12.41 9.67 3.72
N PRO A 111 12.09 10.74 4.47
CA PRO A 111 11.56 10.64 5.83
C PRO A 111 10.26 9.84 5.85
N GLY A 112 10.08 8.97 6.84
CA GLY A 112 8.88 8.15 6.99
C GLY A 112 8.87 6.87 6.16
N ILE A 113 9.87 6.63 5.32
CA ILE A 113 10.08 5.33 4.67
C ILE A 113 10.85 4.40 5.61
N ASP A 114 10.26 3.26 5.91
CA ASP A 114 10.80 2.29 6.89
C ASP A 114 11.84 1.35 6.29
N ILE A 115 11.71 1.02 4.99
CA ILE A 115 12.63 0.15 4.26
C ILE A 115 12.64 0.48 2.78
N SER A 116 13.79 0.36 2.15
CA SER A 116 13.90 0.42 0.69
C SER A 116 13.38 -0.87 0.07
N THR A 117 12.46 -0.75 -0.89
CA THR A 117 11.83 -1.89 -1.57
C THR A 117 11.85 -1.68 -3.09
N GLY A 118 11.38 -2.68 -3.84
CA GLY A 118 11.32 -2.64 -5.31
C GLY A 118 11.66 -3.99 -5.95
N SER A 119 12.54 -4.78 -5.32
CA SER A 119 12.68 -6.19 -5.62
C SER A 119 11.49 -6.93 -5.00
N LEU A 120 10.60 -7.46 -5.84
CA LEU A 120 9.35 -8.07 -5.39
C LEU A 120 9.62 -9.28 -4.48
N GLY A 121 8.76 -9.47 -3.47
CA GLY A 121 8.89 -10.49 -2.43
C GLY A 121 9.69 -10.06 -1.21
N GLN A 122 10.78 -9.28 -1.40
CA GLN A 122 11.70 -8.87 -0.33
C GLN A 122 11.04 -8.04 0.77
N GLY A 123 10.07 -7.20 0.41
CA GLY A 123 9.43 -6.30 1.37
C GLY A 123 8.67 -7.04 2.47
N LEU A 124 7.96 -8.12 2.14
CA LEU A 124 7.26 -8.92 3.14
C LEU A 124 8.24 -9.58 4.12
N ALA A 125 9.37 -10.12 3.63
CA ALA A 125 10.40 -10.70 4.49
C ALA A 125 10.98 -9.66 5.48
N CYS A 126 11.22 -8.43 4.99
CA CYS A 126 11.64 -7.31 5.84
C CYS A 126 10.55 -6.94 6.87
N ALA A 127 9.29 -6.90 6.47
CA ALA A 127 8.16 -6.63 7.38
C ALA A 127 8.04 -7.69 8.48
N VAL A 128 8.25 -8.97 8.14
CA VAL A 128 8.33 -10.07 9.12
C VAL A 128 9.45 -9.83 10.12
N GLY A 129 10.66 -9.45 9.66
CA GLY A 129 11.76 -9.09 10.54
C GLY A 129 11.44 -7.93 11.48
N MET A 130 10.78 -6.88 10.99
CA MET A 130 10.34 -5.74 11.80
C MET A 130 9.30 -6.15 12.84
N ALA A 131 8.32 -6.97 12.47
CA ALA A 131 7.29 -7.46 13.38
C ALA A 131 7.89 -8.36 14.47
N MET A 132 8.83 -9.22 14.10
CA MET A 132 9.57 -10.07 15.03
C MET A 132 10.38 -9.22 16.03
N ALA A 133 11.12 -8.22 15.54
CA ALA A 133 11.89 -7.30 16.37
C ALA A 133 10.98 -6.58 17.40
N GLY A 134 9.78 -6.16 16.99
CA GLY A 134 8.80 -5.57 17.89
C GLY A 134 8.39 -6.52 19.01
N LYS A 135 8.05 -7.75 18.69
CA LYS A 135 7.69 -8.77 19.70
C LYS A 135 8.84 -9.09 20.65
N MET A 136 10.04 -9.26 20.10
CA MET A 136 11.24 -9.53 20.92
C MET A 136 11.57 -8.37 21.88
N ALA A 137 11.34 -7.13 21.45
CA ALA A 137 11.55 -5.92 22.25
C ALA A 137 10.34 -5.54 23.12
N HIS A 138 9.28 -6.37 23.17
CA HIS A 138 8.04 -6.11 23.89
C HIS A 138 7.40 -4.75 23.54
N LYS A 139 7.41 -4.41 22.22
CA LYS A 139 6.81 -3.19 21.66
C LYS A 139 5.42 -3.49 21.09
N ASP A 140 4.53 -2.50 21.19
CA ASP A 140 3.12 -2.64 20.76
C ASP A 140 2.87 -2.21 19.32
N TYR A 141 3.88 -1.69 18.62
CA TYR A 141 3.71 -1.20 17.26
C TYR A 141 3.26 -2.28 16.27
N LYS A 142 2.51 -1.85 15.28
CA LYS A 142 2.09 -2.68 14.16
C LYS A 142 2.99 -2.48 12.95
N VAL A 143 3.08 -3.52 12.15
CA VAL A 143 3.71 -3.46 10.83
C VAL A 143 2.65 -3.73 9.79
N PHE A 144 2.41 -2.75 8.93
CA PHE A 144 1.54 -2.86 7.77
C PHE A 144 2.40 -3.16 6.55
N CYS A 145 1.96 -4.10 5.73
CA CYS A 145 2.68 -4.44 4.50
C CYS A 145 1.69 -4.54 3.34
N VAL A 146 2.04 -3.99 2.18
CA VAL A 146 1.24 -4.11 0.95
C VAL A 146 1.97 -5.01 -0.02
N VAL A 147 1.33 -6.12 -0.38
CA VAL A 147 1.81 -7.12 -1.35
C VAL A 147 0.89 -7.11 -2.57
N GLY A 148 1.45 -7.23 -3.76
CA GLY A 148 0.67 -7.41 -4.99
C GLY A 148 0.38 -8.89 -5.27
N ASP A 149 -0.67 -9.15 -6.03
CA ASP A 149 -1.01 -10.50 -6.50
C ASP A 149 0.06 -11.10 -7.42
N GLY A 150 0.56 -10.34 -8.39
CA GLY A 150 1.71 -10.76 -9.21
C GLY A 150 2.98 -10.94 -8.38
N GLU A 151 3.19 -10.13 -7.36
CA GLU A 151 4.29 -10.28 -6.41
C GLU A 151 4.17 -11.57 -5.59
N ALA A 152 2.96 -12.04 -5.31
CA ALA A 152 2.74 -13.28 -4.57
C ALA A 152 3.17 -14.55 -5.34
N GLN A 153 3.64 -14.43 -6.57
CA GLN A 153 4.29 -15.50 -7.34
C GLN A 153 5.73 -15.74 -6.89
N GLU A 154 6.36 -14.76 -6.20
CA GLU A 154 7.70 -14.94 -5.64
C GLU A 154 7.70 -15.93 -4.47
N GLY A 155 8.65 -16.87 -4.49
CA GLY A 155 8.78 -17.90 -3.44
C GLY A 155 8.99 -17.30 -2.05
N GLU A 156 9.71 -16.19 -1.96
CA GLU A 156 10.03 -15.49 -0.72
C GLU A 156 8.78 -14.98 0.03
N ILE A 157 7.68 -14.68 -0.66
CA ILE A 157 6.39 -14.35 -0.02
C ILE A 157 5.94 -15.51 0.88
N TRP A 158 6.05 -16.75 0.39
CA TRP A 158 5.60 -17.94 1.12
C TRP A 158 6.58 -18.38 2.21
N GLU A 159 7.87 -18.16 2.02
CA GLU A 159 8.90 -18.34 3.06
C GLU A 159 8.68 -17.36 4.21
N ALA A 160 8.41 -16.09 3.88
CA ALA A 160 8.06 -15.06 4.86
C ALA A 160 6.74 -15.37 5.57
N ALA A 161 5.71 -15.84 4.83
CA ALA A 161 4.42 -16.22 5.40
C ALA A 161 4.55 -17.36 6.42
N ASN A 162 5.35 -18.38 6.10
CA ASN A 162 5.62 -19.49 7.01
C ASN A 162 6.36 -19.02 8.29
N THR A 163 7.33 -18.15 8.12
CA THR A 163 8.09 -17.56 9.24
C THR A 163 7.18 -16.73 10.15
N ALA A 164 6.31 -15.90 9.59
CA ALA A 164 5.36 -15.08 10.35
C ALA A 164 4.41 -15.94 11.19
N HIS A 165 3.91 -17.03 10.63
CA HIS A 165 3.08 -17.99 11.36
C HIS A 165 3.85 -18.65 12.50
N LYS A 166 5.05 -19.17 12.22
CA LYS A 166 5.89 -19.85 13.23
C LYS A 166 6.11 -19.01 14.48
N TYR A 167 6.35 -17.71 14.30
CA TYR A 167 6.63 -16.80 15.41
C TYR A 167 5.40 -16.06 15.95
N GLY A 168 4.20 -16.40 15.44
CA GLY A 168 2.94 -15.83 15.89
C GLY A 168 2.91 -14.31 15.81
N LEU A 169 3.29 -13.75 14.64
CA LEU A 169 3.44 -12.30 14.46
C LEU A 169 2.09 -11.61 14.29
N ASP A 170 1.29 -11.56 15.35
CA ASP A 170 -0.04 -10.93 15.38
C ASP A 170 -0.01 -9.40 15.30
N ASN A 171 1.17 -8.81 15.32
CA ASN A 171 1.44 -7.40 15.04
C ASN A 171 1.75 -7.12 13.57
N LEU A 172 1.72 -8.12 12.67
CA LEU A 172 1.88 -7.99 11.23
C LEU A 172 0.51 -8.06 10.54
N ILE A 173 0.20 -7.02 9.76
CA ILE A 173 -1.03 -6.89 8.97
C ILE A 173 -0.63 -6.72 7.51
N VAL A 174 -0.91 -7.72 6.68
CA VAL A 174 -0.59 -7.73 5.25
C VAL A 174 -1.85 -7.48 4.44
N PHE A 175 -1.83 -6.47 3.59
CA PHE A 175 -2.83 -6.21 2.57
C PHE A 175 -2.36 -6.82 1.26
N VAL A 176 -3.10 -7.79 0.76
CA VAL A 176 -2.91 -8.37 -0.56
C VAL A 176 -3.79 -7.61 -1.54
N ASP A 177 -3.17 -6.77 -2.36
CA ASP A 177 -3.84 -6.00 -3.41
C ASP A 177 -4.08 -6.92 -4.62
N TYR A 178 -5.23 -7.62 -4.59
CA TYR A 178 -5.61 -8.57 -5.62
C TYR A 178 -6.44 -7.86 -6.69
N ASN A 179 -5.77 -7.42 -7.73
CA ASN A 179 -6.37 -6.79 -8.90
C ASN A 179 -6.32 -7.67 -10.16
N ASN A 180 -5.76 -8.86 -10.05
CA ASN A 180 -5.56 -9.87 -11.09
C ASN A 180 -4.77 -9.38 -12.32
N LEU A 181 -3.99 -8.28 -12.18
CA LEU A 181 -3.22 -7.71 -13.29
C LEU A 181 -1.75 -7.49 -12.91
N GLN A 182 -0.87 -8.06 -13.67
CA GLN A 182 0.56 -7.78 -13.60
C GLN A 182 1.02 -6.93 -14.81
N LEU A 183 2.30 -6.97 -15.18
CA LEU A 183 2.89 -6.13 -16.22
C LEU A 183 2.33 -6.48 -17.61
N ASP A 184 2.31 -7.77 -17.97
CA ASP A 184 2.09 -8.25 -19.33
C ASP A 184 0.71 -8.91 -19.55
N GLY A 185 -0.13 -8.97 -18.52
CA GLY A 185 -1.45 -9.59 -18.60
C GLY A 185 -2.09 -9.85 -17.26
N THR A 186 -3.11 -10.71 -17.25
CA THR A 186 -3.72 -11.17 -16.00
C THR A 186 -2.79 -12.16 -15.28
N CYS A 187 -2.91 -12.22 -13.95
CA CYS A 187 -2.17 -13.23 -13.19
C CYS A 187 -2.53 -14.65 -13.64
N ASP A 188 -3.79 -14.87 -14.01
CA ASP A 188 -4.26 -16.17 -14.46
C ASP A 188 -3.66 -16.62 -15.81
N GLU A 189 -3.42 -15.65 -16.72
CA GLU A 189 -2.79 -15.94 -18.02
C GLU A 189 -1.29 -16.12 -17.92
N ILE A 190 -0.62 -15.32 -17.08
CA ILE A 190 0.85 -15.30 -17.00
C ILE A 190 1.37 -16.39 -16.06
N MET A 191 0.89 -16.41 -14.80
CA MET A 191 1.26 -17.38 -13.78
C MET A 191 0.15 -17.48 -12.74
N PRO A 192 -0.74 -18.47 -12.83
CA PRO A 192 -1.91 -18.56 -11.94
C PRO A 192 -1.53 -18.68 -10.47
N ASN A 193 -2.07 -17.80 -9.67
CA ASN A 193 -1.90 -17.84 -8.22
C ASN A 193 -2.86 -18.82 -7.52
N GLY A 194 -3.98 -19.17 -8.15
CA GLY A 194 -5.10 -19.76 -7.45
C GLY A 194 -5.65 -18.81 -6.38
N ASP A 195 -6.34 -19.33 -5.40
CA ASP A 195 -6.89 -18.52 -4.31
C ASP A 195 -5.80 -18.13 -3.30
N LEU A 196 -5.39 -16.86 -3.32
CA LEU A 196 -4.37 -16.34 -2.39
C LEU A 196 -4.88 -16.31 -0.95
N GLY A 197 -6.16 -16.05 -0.73
CA GLY A 197 -6.76 -16.08 0.61
C GLY A 197 -6.67 -17.46 1.24
N GLU A 198 -7.02 -18.51 0.51
CA GLU A 198 -6.89 -19.89 0.97
C GLU A 198 -5.42 -20.30 1.17
N LYS A 199 -4.50 -19.83 0.32
CA LYS A 199 -3.07 -20.07 0.53
C LYS A 199 -2.58 -19.47 1.85
N PHE A 200 -2.87 -18.20 2.15
CA PHE A 200 -2.49 -17.60 3.43
C PHE A 200 -3.14 -18.33 4.63
N LYS A 201 -4.40 -18.78 4.51
CA LYS A 201 -5.05 -19.62 5.53
C LYS A 201 -4.29 -20.93 5.73
N ALA A 202 -3.88 -21.60 4.66
CA ALA A 202 -3.10 -22.85 4.71
C ALA A 202 -1.73 -22.63 5.39
N PHE A 203 -1.13 -21.44 5.25
CA PHE A 203 0.07 -21.03 5.99
C PHE A 203 -0.22 -20.60 7.44
N GLY A 204 -1.46 -20.76 7.95
CA GLY A 204 -1.83 -20.51 9.34
C GLY A 204 -2.19 -19.07 9.67
N TRP A 205 -2.37 -18.20 8.68
CA TRP A 205 -2.76 -16.81 8.87
C TRP A 205 -4.26 -16.66 9.15
N GLU A 206 -4.63 -15.61 9.86
CA GLU A 206 -6.02 -15.12 9.89
C GLU A 206 -6.26 -14.28 8.65
N THR A 207 -7.14 -14.75 7.76
CA THR A 207 -7.41 -14.10 6.48
C THR A 207 -8.82 -13.53 6.47
N LEU A 208 -8.93 -12.27 6.07
CA LEU A 208 -10.20 -11.57 5.86
C LEU A 208 -10.28 -11.17 4.38
N GLU A 209 -11.36 -11.56 3.73
CA GLU A 209 -11.63 -11.26 2.32
C GLU A 209 -12.70 -10.17 2.22
N PHE A 210 -12.50 -9.18 1.33
CA PHE A 210 -13.38 -8.02 1.24
C PHE A 210 -13.14 -7.19 -0.04
N ASP A 211 -14.06 -6.24 -0.32
CA ASP A 211 -13.90 -5.21 -1.35
C ASP A 211 -12.85 -4.17 -0.90
N GLY A 212 -11.67 -4.19 -1.53
CA GLY A 212 -10.54 -3.31 -1.24
C GLY A 212 -10.79 -1.81 -1.56
N HIS A 213 -11.94 -1.47 -2.13
CA HIS A 213 -12.39 -0.08 -2.37
C HIS A 213 -13.55 0.35 -1.47
N SER A 214 -14.12 -0.57 -0.69
CA SER A 214 -15.09 -0.23 0.36
C SER A 214 -14.36 0.27 1.60
N MET A 215 -14.35 1.58 1.83
CA MET A 215 -13.70 2.15 3.03
C MET A 215 -14.31 1.61 4.32
N GLU A 216 -15.61 1.32 4.31
CA GLU A 216 -16.32 0.68 5.42
C GLU A 216 -15.75 -0.71 5.73
N GLU A 217 -15.51 -1.53 4.68
CA GLU A 217 -14.97 -2.88 4.86
C GLU A 217 -13.48 -2.84 5.25
N ILE A 218 -12.70 -1.93 4.67
CA ILE A 218 -11.29 -1.70 5.06
C ILE A 218 -11.21 -1.41 6.56
N VAL A 219 -12.00 -0.44 7.03
CA VAL A 219 -12.03 -0.04 8.45
C VAL A 219 -12.48 -1.22 9.32
N ALA A 220 -13.57 -1.90 8.95
CA ALA A 220 -14.06 -3.06 9.70
C ALA A 220 -13.03 -4.20 9.78
N CYS A 221 -12.30 -4.46 8.70
CA CYS A 221 -11.26 -5.51 8.66
C CYS A 221 -10.04 -5.13 9.50
N ILE A 222 -9.57 -3.87 9.43
CA ILE A 222 -8.46 -3.43 10.29
C ILE A 222 -8.88 -3.46 11.76
N ASP A 223 -10.08 -3.00 12.11
CA ASP A 223 -10.60 -3.07 13.48
C ASP A 223 -10.66 -4.51 14.01
N LYS A 224 -11.08 -5.48 13.19
CA LYS A 224 -11.01 -6.92 13.52
C LYS A 224 -9.58 -7.37 13.78
N CYS A 225 -8.61 -6.93 12.97
CA CYS A 225 -7.19 -7.24 13.19
C CYS A 225 -6.69 -6.75 14.55
N TYR A 226 -7.08 -5.53 14.94
CA TYR A 226 -6.72 -4.96 16.25
C TYR A 226 -7.40 -5.67 17.42
N ALA A 227 -8.64 -6.10 17.25
CA ALA A 227 -9.42 -6.83 18.28
C ALA A 227 -8.96 -8.28 18.45
N SER A 228 -8.42 -8.90 17.41
CA SER A 228 -8.02 -10.31 17.41
C SER A 228 -6.83 -10.56 18.34
N LYS A 229 -6.96 -11.59 19.19
CA LYS A 229 -5.94 -12.02 20.18
C LYS A 229 -5.50 -13.47 19.93
N ASN A 230 -5.65 -13.97 18.70
CA ASN A 230 -5.39 -15.38 18.39
C ASN A 230 -3.91 -15.71 18.12
N GLY A 231 -3.01 -14.72 18.21
CA GLY A 231 -1.58 -14.92 18.00
C GLY A 231 -1.18 -15.16 16.54
N LYS A 232 -2.08 -14.94 15.57
CA LYS A 232 -1.82 -15.20 14.14
C LYS A 232 -1.50 -13.90 13.40
N PRO A 233 -0.59 -13.92 12.41
CA PRO A 233 -0.44 -12.81 11.46
C PRO A 233 -1.75 -12.64 10.65
N LYS A 234 -1.98 -11.42 10.15
CA LYS A 234 -3.22 -11.00 9.49
C LYS A 234 -3.02 -10.82 8.00
N CYS A 235 -3.84 -11.48 7.20
CA CYS A 235 -3.92 -11.29 5.75
C CYS A 235 -5.26 -10.62 5.42
N LEU A 236 -5.20 -9.42 4.88
CA LEU A 236 -6.31 -8.68 4.32
C LEU A 236 -6.31 -8.94 2.80
N TYR A 237 -7.07 -9.95 2.38
CA TYR A 237 -7.20 -10.34 0.97
C TYR A 237 -8.26 -9.46 0.31
N ALA A 238 -7.81 -8.44 -0.41
CA ALA A 238 -8.65 -7.37 -0.91
C ALA A 238 -8.82 -7.45 -2.42
N HIS A 239 -10.07 -7.57 -2.88
CA HIS A 239 -10.41 -7.43 -4.29
C HIS A 239 -10.35 -5.96 -4.69
N THR A 240 -9.48 -5.64 -5.63
CA THR A 240 -9.21 -4.27 -6.05
C THR A 240 -9.28 -4.13 -7.57
N VAL A 241 -9.27 -2.90 -8.03
CA VAL A 241 -9.23 -2.53 -9.44
C VAL A 241 -7.93 -1.77 -9.70
N LYS A 242 -7.05 -2.31 -10.55
CA LYS A 242 -5.86 -1.60 -11.00
C LYS A 242 -6.28 -0.32 -11.75
N GLY A 243 -5.72 0.82 -11.37
CA GLY A 243 -6.11 2.10 -11.98
C GLY A 243 -7.38 2.73 -11.42
N LYS A 244 -7.83 2.31 -10.23
CA LYS A 244 -9.08 2.73 -9.58
C LYS A 244 -9.32 4.22 -9.58
N GLY A 245 -10.52 4.61 -10.04
CA GLY A 245 -11.02 5.97 -10.05
C GLY A 245 -10.75 6.75 -11.35
N VAL A 246 -10.02 6.15 -12.31
CA VAL A 246 -9.73 6.74 -13.62
C VAL A 246 -10.19 5.77 -14.70
N SER A 247 -11.26 6.11 -15.42
CA SER A 247 -12.01 5.18 -16.27
C SER A 247 -11.17 4.49 -17.34
N PHE A 248 -10.23 5.20 -17.98
CA PHE A 248 -9.36 4.64 -19.01
C PHE A 248 -8.14 3.87 -18.45
N MET A 249 -7.90 3.92 -17.12
CA MET A 249 -6.84 3.16 -16.45
C MET A 249 -7.38 1.89 -15.78
N GLU A 250 -8.66 1.87 -15.40
CA GLU A 250 -9.27 0.74 -14.69
C GLU A 250 -9.17 -0.55 -15.50
N ASN A 251 -8.63 -1.60 -14.87
CA ASN A 251 -8.44 -2.93 -15.45
C ASN A 251 -7.61 -2.97 -16.73
N GLN A 252 -6.65 -2.04 -16.89
CA GLN A 252 -5.78 -1.98 -18.06
C GLN A 252 -4.32 -2.24 -17.67
N CYS A 253 -3.72 -3.34 -18.18
CA CYS A 253 -2.30 -3.67 -17.94
C CYS A 253 -1.37 -2.56 -18.40
N GLY A 254 -1.67 -1.90 -19.52
CA GLY A 254 -0.86 -0.84 -20.10
C GLY A 254 -0.59 0.35 -19.16
N TRP A 255 -1.42 0.52 -18.12
CA TRP A 255 -1.22 1.55 -17.11
C TRP A 255 -0.39 1.08 -15.89
N HIS A 256 0.33 -0.03 -16.05
CA HIS A 256 1.23 -0.49 -14.98
C HIS A 256 2.33 0.54 -14.69
N GLY A 257 3.01 1.04 -15.74
CA GLY A 257 4.18 1.92 -15.58
C GLY A 257 4.26 3.06 -16.60
N VAL A 258 3.13 3.59 -17.05
CA VAL A 258 3.04 4.65 -18.07
C VAL A 258 2.45 5.90 -17.44
N ALA A 259 3.06 7.07 -17.72
CA ALA A 259 2.53 8.36 -17.31
C ALA A 259 1.44 8.83 -18.27
N PRO A 260 0.39 9.53 -17.80
CA PRO A 260 -0.62 10.13 -18.67
C PRO A 260 -0.05 11.30 -19.46
N ASN A 261 -0.55 11.52 -20.68
CA ASN A 261 -0.35 12.74 -21.44
C ASN A 261 -1.27 13.87 -20.94
N ASP A 262 -1.20 15.07 -21.54
CA ASP A 262 -1.94 16.25 -21.10
C ASP A 262 -3.46 16.04 -21.10
N GLU A 263 -4.03 15.42 -22.15
CA GLU A 263 -5.45 15.15 -22.25
C GLU A 263 -5.90 14.11 -21.21
N GLN A 264 -5.14 13.03 -21.09
CA GLN A 264 -5.38 11.96 -20.11
C GLN A 264 -5.25 12.47 -18.67
N TYR A 265 -4.28 13.34 -18.40
CA TYR A 265 -4.13 13.99 -17.09
C TYR A 265 -5.35 14.85 -16.77
N ALA A 266 -5.79 15.70 -17.72
CA ALA A 266 -6.96 16.55 -17.52
C ALA A 266 -8.23 15.73 -17.26
N GLN A 267 -8.44 14.64 -18.02
CA GLN A 267 -9.54 13.72 -17.82
C GLN A 267 -9.47 13.04 -16.46
N ALA A 268 -8.32 12.45 -16.09
CA ALA A 268 -8.16 11.75 -14.82
C ALA A 268 -8.44 12.66 -13.62
N VAL A 269 -7.95 13.91 -13.65
CA VAL A 269 -8.21 14.89 -12.59
C VAL A 269 -9.69 15.26 -12.53
N ALA A 270 -10.36 15.42 -13.67
CA ALA A 270 -11.79 15.73 -13.70
C ALA A 270 -12.63 14.58 -13.13
N GLU A 271 -12.34 13.32 -13.52
CA GLU A 271 -13.02 12.13 -13.03
C GLU A 271 -12.84 11.96 -11.51
N LEU A 272 -11.61 12.14 -10.99
CA LEU A 272 -11.34 12.05 -9.55
C LEU A 272 -12.03 13.17 -8.77
N LYS A 273 -12.01 14.41 -9.27
CA LYS A 273 -12.74 15.53 -8.64
C LYS A 273 -14.24 15.27 -8.51
N ALA A 274 -14.84 14.65 -9.53
CA ALA A 274 -16.27 14.31 -9.52
C ALA A 274 -16.64 13.23 -8.49
N GLN A 275 -15.67 12.51 -7.93
CA GLN A 275 -15.88 11.49 -6.90
C GLN A 275 -15.82 12.04 -5.46
N LEU A 276 -15.47 13.30 -5.30
CA LEU A 276 -15.48 13.94 -3.97
C LEU A 276 -16.92 14.06 -3.47
N ILE A 277 -17.13 13.68 -2.22
CA ILE A 277 -18.43 13.70 -1.54
C ILE A 277 -18.56 15.02 -0.78
N ASP A 278 -19.61 15.79 -1.08
CA ASP A 278 -19.94 17.07 -0.41
C ASP A 278 -20.26 16.92 1.09
#